data_8302c4628c85a751ccd03360c32ec152
#
_entry.id   8302c4628c85a751ccd03360c32ec152
#
_cell.length_a   1.000
_cell.length_b   1.000
_cell.length_c   1.000
_cell.angle_alpha   90.00
_cell.angle_beta   90.00
_cell.angle_gamma   90.00
#
_symmetry.space_group_name_H-M   'P 1'
#
loop_
_entity.id
_entity.type
_entity.pdbx_description
1 polymer ?
#
loop_
_entity_poly.entity_id
_entity_poly.type
_entity_poly.pdbx_seq_one_letter_code
_entity_poly.pdbx_strand_id
1 'polypeptide(L)'
;IDKSVPLARLLAIAYRQMIDGLHARLPAASFTDVRPSYGFVLLAVRDRPTTIVDLARLLGVSKQAASKLVGAMDGAGYVQRTTDTSDARAKNIELASRGVELLKAVEGIYDQLESEWAVTIGEASVERMRRDLSRVLVAAHDGRLPDIRPAP
;
A
#
# COMPACT_ATOMS: atom_id res chain seq x y z
N ILE A 1 -27.51 -6.29 14.41
CA ILE A 1 -26.46 -6.63 13.44
C ILE A 1 -26.98 -7.70 12.51
N ASP A 2 -27.01 -7.40 11.26
CA ASP A 2 -27.50 -8.30 10.24
C ASP A 2 -26.48 -9.41 9.96
N LYS A 3 -26.75 -10.61 10.47
CA LYS A 3 -25.92 -11.79 10.22
C LYS A 3 -25.99 -12.27 8.77
N SER A 4 -26.86 -11.67 7.94
CA SER A 4 -26.99 -12.03 6.54
C SER A 4 -25.84 -11.53 5.67
N VAL A 5 -25.04 -10.58 6.16
CA VAL A 5 -23.91 -10.04 5.41
C VAL A 5 -22.62 -10.81 5.76
N PRO A 6 -22.04 -11.57 4.81
CA PRO A 6 -20.81 -12.30 5.07
C PRO A 6 -19.66 -11.36 5.47
N LEU A 7 -18.79 -11.82 6.36
CA LEU A 7 -17.61 -11.04 6.79
C LEU A 7 -16.74 -10.61 5.60
N ALA A 8 -16.56 -11.47 4.60
CA ALA A 8 -15.81 -11.15 3.39
C ALA A 8 -16.34 -9.89 2.69
N ARG A 9 -17.68 -9.75 2.63
CA ARG A 9 -18.31 -8.58 2.02
C ARG A 9 -18.10 -7.33 2.86
N LEU A 10 -18.22 -7.44 4.18
CA LEU A 10 -17.93 -6.30 5.09
C LEU A 10 -16.47 -5.85 4.97
N LEU A 11 -15.54 -6.79 4.90
CA LEU A 11 -14.12 -6.47 4.72
C LEU A 11 -13.87 -5.77 3.38
N ALA A 12 -14.52 -6.23 2.30
CA ALA A 12 -14.38 -5.60 0.99
C ALA A 12 -14.92 -4.17 0.98
N ILE A 13 -16.09 -3.95 1.57
CA ILE A 13 -16.70 -2.62 1.69
C ILE A 13 -15.84 -1.71 2.56
N ALA A 14 -15.37 -2.20 3.69
CA ALA A 14 -14.52 -1.44 4.61
C ALA A 14 -13.21 -1.04 3.95
N TYR A 15 -12.55 -1.96 3.24
CA TYR A 15 -11.33 -1.69 2.51
C TYR A 15 -11.56 -0.60 1.44
N ARG A 16 -12.64 -0.73 0.66
CA ARG A 16 -12.98 0.27 -0.36
C ARG A 16 -13.21 1.65 0.25
N GLN A 17 -13.92 1.69 1.36
CA GLN A 17 -14.16 2.96 2.08
C GLN A 17 -12.86 3.61 2.55
N MET A 18 -11.93 2.82 3.06
CA MET A 18 -10.60 3.31 3.47
C MET A 18 -9.80 3.86 2.30
N ILE A 19 -9.77 3.14 1.18
CA ILE A 19 -9.04 3.57 -0.02
C ILE A 19 -9.65 4.85 -0.60
N ASP A 20 -10.97 4.93 -0.71
CA ASP A 20 -11.66 6.12 -1.21
C ASP A 20 -11.40 7.31 -0.27
N GLY A 21 -11.43 7.10 1.05
CA GLY A 21 -11.11 8.12 2.04
C GLY A 21 -9.67 8.62 1.95
N LEU A 22 -8.72 7.72 1.70
CA LEU A 22 -7.33 8.06 1.46
C LEU A 22 -7.18 8.99 0.24
N HIS A 23 -7.71 8.55 -0.90
CA HIS A 23 -7.57 9.32 -2.15
C HIS A 23 -8.32 10.64 -2.12
N ALA A 24 -9.41 10.74 -1.37
CA ALA A 24 -10.13 12.00 -1.18
C ALA A 24 -9.31 13.03 -0.38
N ARG A 25 -8.41 12.60 0.48
CA ARG A 25 -7.62 13.45 1.39
C ARG A 25 -6.21 13.77 0.91
N LEU A 26 -5.67 12.98 -0.02
CA LEU A 26 -4.31 13.20 -0.54
C LEU A 26 -4.11 14.58 -1.18
N PRO A 27 -5.06 15.14 -1.96
CA PRO A 27 -4.87 16.48 -2.53
C PRO A 27 -4.66 17.58 -1.48
N ALA A 28 -5.36 17.51 -0.34
CA ALA A 28 -5.18 18.46 0.76
C ALA A 28 -3.79 18.35 1.40
N ALA A 29 -3.13 17.19 1.29
CA ALA A 29 -1.76 16.95 1.73
C ALA A 29 -0.73 17.25 0.63
N SER A 30 -1.13 17.92 -0.46
CA SER A 30 -0.29 18.30 -1.61
C SER A 30 0.09 17.15 -2.55
N PHE A 31 -0.71 16.08 -2.56
CA PHE A 31 -0.52 14.94 -3.46
C PHE A 31 -1.74 14.84 -4.39
N THR A 32 -1.64 15.45 -5.57
CA THR A 32 -2.74 15.55 -6.54
C THR A 32 -2.65 14.55 -7.69
N ASP A 33 -1.52 13.86 -7.83
CA ASP A 33 -1.18 13.01 -8.96
C ASP A 33 -1.03 11.52 -8.57
N VAL A 34 -1.52 11.14 -7.39
CA VAL A 34 -1.37 9.77 -6.87
C VAL A 34 -2.45 8.84 -7.42
N ARG A 35 -2.02 7.75 -8.04
CA ARG A 35 -2.90 6.66 -8.48
C ARG A 35 -2.96 5.57 -7.40
N PRO A 36 -4.06 4.82 -7.29
CA PRO A 36 -4.18 3.73 -6.32
C PRO A 36 -3.04 2.70 -6.37
N SER A 37 -2.51 2.41 -7.57
CA SER A 37 -1.40 1.48 -7.78
C SER A 37 -0.07 1.95 -7.18
N TYR A 38 0.10 3.24 -6.94
CA TYR A 38 1.35 3.79 -6.41
C TYR A 38 1.65 3.28 -5.00
N GLY A 39 0.64 3.12 -4.17
CA GLY A 39 0.79 2.60 -2.81
C GLY A 39 1.44 1.22 -2.76
N PHE A 40 1.09 0.34 -3.70
CA PHE A 40 1.66 -1.00 -3.77
C PHE A 40 3.15 -0.98 -4.12
N VAL A 41 3.55 -0.11 -5.05
CA VAL A 41 4.97 0.07 -5.43
C VAL A 41 5.76 0.62 -4.24
N LEU A 42 5.24 1.67 -3.59
CA LEU A 42 5.92 2.29 -2.44
C LEU A 42 6.13 1.28 -1.30
N LEU A 43 5.13 0.44 -1.01
CA LEU A 43 5.26 -0.61 0.01
C LEU A 43 6.30 -1.66 -0.40
N ALA A 44 6.35 -2.04 -1.67
CA ALA A 44 7.29 -3.04 -2.16
C ALA A 44 8.75 -2.56 -2.07
N VAL A 45 9.01 -1.27 -2.28
CA VAL A 45 10.37 -0.71 -2.28
C VAL A 45 10.73 0.01 -0.98
N ARG A 46 9.81 0.07 -0.01
CA ARG A 46 9.96 0.81 1.24
C ARG A 46 11.20 0.41 2.02
N ASP A 47 11.42 -0.87 2.19
CA ASP A 47 12.44 -1.40 3.10
C ASP A 47 13.77 -1.67 2.40
N ARG A 48 13.74 -1.87 1.08
CA ARG A 48 14.95 -2.15 0.27
C ARG A 48 14.71 -1.86 -1.20
N PRO A 49 15.77 -1.53 -1.96
CA PRO A 49 15.69 -1.42 -3.41
C PRO A 49 15.20 -2.73 -4.03
N THR A 50 14.44 -2.63 -5.10
CA THR A 50 13.81 -3.78 -5.76
C THR A 50 13.97 -3.64 -7.28
N THR A 51 14.27 -4.74 -7.98
CA THR A 51 14.36 -4.74 -9.44
C THR A 51 12.97 -4.71 -10.08
N ILE A 52 12.89 -4.31 -11.37
CA ILE A 52 11.62 -4.34 -12.11
C ILE A 52 11.04 -5.76 -12.16
N VAL A 53 11.89 -6.78 -12.33
CA VAL A 53 11.44 -8.19 -12.38
C VAL A 53 10.81 -8.61 -11.06
N ASP A 54 11.45 -8.29 -9.93
CA ASP A 54 10.93 -8.62 -8.62
C ASP A 54 9.68 -7.80 -8.29
N LEU A 55 9.66 -6.53 -8.67
CA LEU A 55 8.49 -5.68 -8.48
C LEU A 55 7.28 -6.20 -9.27
N ALA A 56 7.47 -6.58 -10.54
CA ALA A 56 6.41 -7.16 -11.36
C ALA A 56 5.84 -8.44 -10.72
N ARG A 57 6.71 -9.28 -10.16
CA ARG A 57 6.32 -10.51 -9.45
C ARG A 57 5.52 -10.18 -8.20
N LEU A 58 5.99 -9.24 -7.39
CA LEU A 58 5.30 -8.81 -6.16
C LEU A 58 3.91 -8.23 -6.46
N LEU A 59 3.80 -7.43 -7.52
CA LEU A 59 2.54 -6.81 -7.91
C LEU A 59 1.60 -7.76 -8.67
N GLY A 60 2.12 -8.87 -9.17
CA GLY A 60 1.34 -9.80 -10.00
C GLY A 60 0.99 -9.24 -11.38
N VAL A 61 1.87 -8.42 -11.95
CA VAL A 61 1.70 -7.79 -13.26
C VAL A 61 2.87 -8.16 -14.21
N SER A 62 2.74 -7.82 -15.50
CA SER A 62 3.82 -8.02 -16.47
C SER A 62 4.98 -7.07 -16.17
N LYS A 63 6.18 -7.45 -16.64
CA LYS A 63 7.37 -6.59 -16.57
C LYS A 63 7.14 -5.26 -17.28
N GLN A 64 6.44 -5.27 -18.41
CA GLN A 64 6.07 -4.07 -19.16
C GLN A 64 5.17 -3.15 -18.35
N ALA A 65 4.13 -3.69 -17.69
CA ALA A 65 3.23 -2.92 -16.84
C ALA A 65 3.96 -2.31 -15.63
N ALA A 66 4.82 -3.10 -14.98
CA ALA A 66 5.64 -2.61 -13.87
C ALA A 66 6.59 -1.49 -14.32
N SER A 67 7.24 -1.66 -15.48
CA SER A 67 8.15 -0.65 -16.02
C SER A 67 7.44 0.66 -16.35
N LYS A 68 6.25 0.59 -16.93
CA LYS A 68 5.42 1.75 -17.24
C LYS A 68 4.99 2.49 -15.97
N LEU A 69 4.58 1.75 -14.96
CA LEU A 69 4.16 2.30 -13.68
C LEU A 69 5.33 3.00 -12.97
N VAL A 70 6.48 2.34 -12.90
CA VAL A 70 7.71 2.91 -12.33
C VAL A 70 8.15 4.15 -13.08
N GLY A 71 8.06 4.16 -14.42
CA GLY A 71 8.37 5.32 -15.24
C GLY A 71 7.52 6.53 -14.88
N ALA A 72 6.23 6.34 -14.67
CA ALA A 72 5.32 7.41 -14.24
C ALA A 72 5.67 7.92 -12.84
N MET A 73 5.99 7.00 -11.92
CA MET A 73 6.35 7.36 -10.55
C MET A 73 7.72 8.05 -10.45
N ASP A 74 8.67 7.62 -11.27
CA ASP A 74 9.99 8.27 -11.38
C ASP A 74 9.82 9.70 -11.90
N GLY A 75 9.07 9.89 -12.97
CA GLY A 75 8.78 11.21 -13.51
C GLY A 75 8.09 12.15 -12.52
N ALA A 76 7.30 11.60 -11.61
CA ALA A 76 6.61 12.37 -10.56
C ALA A 76 7.47 12.53 -9.27
N GLY A 77 8.65 11.93 -9.19
CA GLY A 77 9.57 12.07 -8.07
C GLY A 77 9.29 11.14 -6.88
N TYR A 78 8.46 10.11 -7.05
CA TYR A 78 8.13 9.18 -5.96
C TYR A 78 9.14 8.06 -5.79
N VAL A 79 9.73 7.61 -6.89
CA VAL A 79 10.78 6.60 -6.90
C VAL A 79 11.93 7.07 -7.78
N GLN A 80 13.08 6.42 -7.64
CA GLN A 80 14.24 6.65 -8.50
C GLN A 80 14.89 5.33 -8.84
N ARG A 81 15.58 5.31 -10.00
CA ARG A 81 16.32 4.15 -10.45
C ARG A 81 17.78 4.33 -10.09
N THR A 82 18.36 3.32 -9.46
CA THR A 82 19.78 3.27 -9.13
C THR A 82 20.42 2.06 -9.77
N THR A 83 21.69 2.18 -10.12
CA THR A 83 22.46 1.05 -10.64
C THR A 83 22.98 0.23 -9.46
N ASP A 84 22.77 -1.09 -9.49
CA ASP A 84 23.36 -1.99 -8.53
C ASP A 84 24.89 -2.00 -8.76
N THR A 85 25.66 -1.78 -7.68
CA THR A 85 27.13 -1.78 -7.76
C THR A 85 27.71 -3.14 -8.03
N SER A 86 27.00 -4.24 -7.73
CA SER A 86 27.43 -5.61 -8.00
C SER A 86 27.10 -6.10 -9.42
N ASP A 87 26.11 -5.50 -10.08
CA ASP A 87 25.70 -5.80 -11.46
C ASP A 87 25.25 -4.50 -12.14
N ALA A 88 26.07 -4.00 -13.05
CA ALA A 88 25.79 -2.77 -13.81
C ALA A 88 24.56 -2.88 -14.73
N ARG A 89 24.04 -4.10 -14.98
CA ARG A 89 22.84 -4.33 -15.79
C ARG A 89 21.57 -4.29 -14.97
N ALA A 90 21.64 -4.56 -13.66
CA ALA A 90 20.50 -4.54 -12.78
C ALA A 90 20.27 -3.12 -12.28
N LYS A 91 19.10 -2.57 -12.59
CA LYS A 91 18.64 -1.28 -12.05
C LYS A 91 17.66 -1.55 -10.92
N ASN A 92 17.97 -1.00 -9.77
CA ASN A 92 17.09 -1.04 -8.61
C ASN A 92 16.15 0.15 -8.61
N ILE A 93 14.96 -0.09 -8.11
CA ILE A 93 13.95 0.93 -7.82
C ILE A 93 13.97 1.17 -6.32
N GLU A 94 14.10 2.41 -5.92
CA GLU A 94 14.06 2.81 -4.50
C GLU A 94 13.19 4.04 -4.29
N LEU A 95 12.85 4.34 -3.04
CA LEU A 95 12.08 5.54 -2.73
C LEU A 95 12.91 6.78 -3.02
N ALA A 96 12.30 7.75 -3.70
CA ALA A 96 12.79 9.13 -3.74
C ALA A 96 12.17 9.94 -2.60
N SER A 97 12.61 11.17 -2.39
CA SER A 97 12.18 12.02 -1.28
C SER A 97 10.66 12.19 -1.24
N ARG A 98 10.03 12.44 -2.38
CA ARG A 98 8.57 12.61 -2.47
C ARG A 98 7.82 11.29 -2.16
N GLY A 99 8.41 10.14 -2.45
CA GLY A 99 7.86 8.84 -2.08
C GLY A 99 7.85 8.62 -0.58
N VAL A 100 8.92 9.03 0.11
CA VAL A 100 8.98 8.98 1.58
C VAL A 100 7.90 9.88 2.19
N GLU A 101 7.75 11.09 1.67
CA GLU A 101 6.71 12.03 2.11
C GLU A 101 5.30 11.49 1.87
N LEU A 102 5.07 10.86 0.72
CA LEU A 102 3.79 10.26 0.39
C LEU A 102 3.44 9.11 1.35
N LEU A 103 4.40 8.24 1.67
CA LEU A 103 4.17 7.17 2.66
C LEU A 103 3.77 7.73 4.02
N LYS A 104 4.44 8.79 4.48
CA LYS A 104 4.08 9.44 5.74
C LYS A 104 2.68 10.03 5.69
N ALA A 105 2.32 10.68 4.59
CA ALA A 105 0.99 11.25 4.40
C ALA A 105 -0.08 10.15 4.39
N VAL A 106 0.15 9.04 3.70
CA VAL A 106 -0.76 7.89 3.64
C VAL A 106 -0.99 7.32 5.03
N GLU A 107 0.07 7.09 5.80
CA GLU A 107 -0.05 6.55 7.15
C GLU A 107 -0.80 7.50 8.08
N GLY A 108 -0.54 8.80 7.99
CA GLY A 108 -1.26 9.82 8.76
C GLY A 108 -2.75 9.88 8.41
N ILE A 109 -3.10 9.72 7.14
CA ILE A 109 -4.49 9.70 6.70
C ILE A 109 -5.20 8.43 7.20
N TYR A 110 -4.54 7.27 7.13
CA TYR A 110 -5.12 6.05 7.70
C TYR A 110 -5.36 6.17 9.21
N ASP A 111 -4.45 6.79 9.94
CA ASP A 111 -4.66 7.07 11.37
C ASP A 111 -5.90 7.94 11.60
N GLN A 112 -6.14 8.95 10.76
CA GLN A 112 -7.34 9.78 10.82
C GLN A 112 -8.61 8.96 10.55
N LEU A 113 -8.60 8.13 9.51
CA LEU A 113 -9.73 7.28 9.14
C LEU A 113 -10.06 6.26 10.25
N GLU A 114 -9.05 5.67 10.86
CA GLU A 114 -9.22 4.77 12.00
C GLU A 114 -9.77 5.50 13.22
N SER A 115 -9.34 6.73 13.46
CA SER A 115 -9.88 7.57 14.55
C SER A 115 -11.37 7.87 14.33
N GLU A 116 -11.80 8.07 13.09
CA GLU A 116 -13.23 8.24 12.78
C GLU A 116 -14.03 6.97 13.07
N TRP A 117 -13.47 5.80 12.76
CA TRP A 117 -14.09 4.53 13.16
C TRP A 117 -14.17 4.41 14.69
N ALA A 118 -13.13 4.84 15.39
CA ALA A 118 -13.10 4.81 16.84
C ALA A 118 -14.20 5.69 17.49
N VAL A 119 -14.64 6.75 16.79
CA VAL A 119 -15.80 7.53 17.25
C VAL A 119 -17.06 6.68 17.33
N THR A 120 -17.22 5.74 16.39
CA THR A 120 -18.41 4.87 16.33
C THR A 120 -18.31 3.66 17.24
N ILE A 121 -17.14 2.98 17.28
CA ILE A 121 -17.00 1.69 17.96
C ILE A 121 -16.02 1.70 19.15
N GLY A 122 -15.29 2.80 19.35
CA GLY A 122 -14.28 2.94 20.39
C GLY A 122 -12.89 2.48 19.94
N GLU A 123 -11.85 3.09 20.51
CA GLU A 123 -10.45 2.78 20.22
C GLU A 123 -10.10 1.31 20.51
N ALA A 124 -10.59 0.78 21.62
CA ALA A 124 -10.35 -0.61 22.01
C ALA A 124 -10.88 -1.60 20.98
N SER A 125 -12.03 -1.30 20.36
CA SER A 125 -12.61 -2.17 19.31
C SER A 125 -11.80 -2.10 18.02
N VAL A 126 -11.32 -0.95 17.63
CA VAL A 126 -10.43 -0.79 16.46
C VAL A 126 -9.14 -1.60 16.67
N GLU A 127 -8.51 -1.49 17.83
CA GLU A 127 -7.28 -2.24 18.15
C GLU A 127 -7.52 -3.75 18.24
N ARG A 128 -8.65 -4.18 18.77
CA ARG A 128 -9.04 -5.59 18.80
C ARG A 128 -9.21 -6.13 17.38
N MET A 129 -9.88 -5.38 16.51
CA MET A 129 -10.06 -5.73 15.10
C MET A 129 -8.72 -5.89 14.39
N ARG A 130 -7.81 -4.93 14.58
CA ARG A 130 -6.46 -4.96 14.01
C ARG A 130 -5.73 -6.23 14.44
N ARG A 131 -5.73 -6.50 15.74
CA ARG A 131 -5.05 -7.67 16.32
C ARG A 131 -5.64 -8.97 15.81
N ASP A 132 -6.98 -9.08 15.78
CA ASP A 132 -7.65 -10.30 15.39
C ASP A 132 -7.46 -10.60 13.90
N LEU A 133 -7.56 -9.59 13.03
CA LEU A 133 -7.25 -9.74 11.60
C LEU A 133 -5.78 -10.13 11.39
N SER A 134 -4.86 -9.49 12.10
CA SER A 134 -3.44 -9.83 12.01
C SER A 134 -3.18 -11.29 12.40
N ARG A 135 -3.81 -11.76 13.47
CA ARG A 135 -3.66 -13.16 13.93
C ARG A 135 -4.17 -14.17 12.90
N VAL A 136 -5.34 -13.90 12.31
CA VAL A 136 -5.91 -14.77 11.27
C VAL A 136 -4.98 -14.84 10.05
N LEU A 137 -4.50 -13.70 9.59
CA LEU A 137 -3.65 -13.61 8.41
C LEU A 137 -2.26 -14.23 8.64
N VAL A 138 -1.65 -13.97 9.78
CA VAL A 138 -0.36 -14.55 10.16
C VAL A 138 -0.45 -16.07 10.26
N ALA A 139 -1.52 -16.58 10.88
CA ALA A 139 -1.74 -18.03 11.00
C ALA A 139 -1.89 -18.73 9.64
N ALA A 140 -2.48 -18.04 8.67
CA ALA A 140 -2.67 -18.57 7.31
C ALA A 140 -1.43 -18.45 6.41
N HIS A 141 -0.38 -17.71 6.82
CA HIS A 141 0.77 -17.35 5.98
C HIS A 141 2.11 -17.58 6.68
N ASP A 142 2.27 -18.75 7.28
CA ASP A 142 3.54 -19.21 7.88
C ASP A 142 4.15 -18.24 8.91
N GLY A 143 3.32 -17.66 9.76
CA GLY A 143 3.77 -16.85 10.88
C GLY A 143 4.10 -15.39 10.58
N ARG A 144 3.78 -14.90 9.39
CA ARG A 144 4.00 -13.48 9.03
C ARG A 144 2.90 -12.97 8.10
N LEU A 145 2.71 -11.65 8.07
CA LEU A 145 1.78 -11.04 7.13
C LEU A 145 2.29 -11.19 5.70
N PRO A 146 1.41 -11.58 4.76
CA PRO A 146 1.78 -11.63 3.35
C PRO A 146 1.94 -10.23 2.77
N ASP A 147 2.65 -10.15 1.64
CA ASP A 147 2.70 -8.92 0.86
C ASP A 147 1.33 -8.61 0.27
N ILE A 148 0.97 -7.33 0.30
CA ILE A 148 -0.28 -6.89 -0.31
C ILE A 148 -0.10 -6.70 -1.81
N ARG A 149 -1.07 -7.19 -2.59
CA ARG A 149 -1.09 -7.07 -4.05
C ARG A 149 -2.35 -6.36 -4.51
N PRO A 150 -2.29 -5.66 -5.67
CA PRO A 150 -3.50 -5.15 -6.30
C PRO A 150 -4.48 -6.28 -6.57
N ALA A 151 -5.78 -5.99 -6.47
CA ALA A 151 -6.80 -6.93 -6.91
C ALA A 151 -6.68 -7.14 -8.43
N PRO A 152 -6.92 -8.34 -8.94
CA PRO A 152 -6.90 -8.62 -10.37
C PRO A 152 -8.00 -7.87 -11.12
#